data_9de6aa261cb9c095090671c2467554cd
#
_entry.id   9de6aa261cb9c095090671c2467554cd
#
_cell.length_a   1.000
_cell.length_b   1.000
_cell.length_c   1.000
_cell.angle_alpha   90.00
_cell.angle_beta   90.00
_cell.angle_gamma   90.00
#
_symmetry.space_group_name_H-M   'P 1'
#
loop_
_entity.id
_entity.type
_entity.pdbx_description
1 polymer ?
#
loop_
_entity_poly.entity_id
_entity_poly.type
_entity_poly.pdbx_seq_one_letter_code
_entity_poly.pdbx_strand_id
1 'polypeptide(L)'
;MKHLLNTLYVQTQGTYLHLDTDNIRVEVERERRAMIPLHHVEGVVVFGNVLLSPFLIHRLAREHKPVTWLTEHGRFMARTETPMSGNVLLRAAQHACACDAGRTLQVARFVAAGKLQNQKTTLLRSAREALGDDPALLRQAARDITAQIGCLPVACTVDEVRGIEGTAARTYWEVFPLMLRVSRADFWLRERTRRPARDAINALLNFVYTILANDCASAAQSVGLDPQVGFLHALRPGRASLALDLMEELRPATADRAVPVSYTHLTLPT
;
A
#
# COMPACT_ATOMS: atom_id res chain seq x y z
N MET A 1 5.93 -17.00 17.69
CA MET A 1 5.99 -17.40 16.27
C MET A 1 5.61 -16.17 15.43
N LYS A 2 6.48 -15.61 14.60
CA LYS A 2 6.12 -14.48 13.73
C LYS A 2 5.23 -15.03 12.61
N HIS A 3 3.93 -14.73 12.64
CA HIS A 3 3.06 -14.95 11.50
C HIS A 3 3.47 -13.95 10.40
N LEU A 4 4.07 -14.44 9.33
CA LEU A 4 4.18 -13.68 8.09
C LEU A 4 2.79 -13.67 7.45
N LEU A 5 2.26 -12.49 7.18
CA LEU A 5 1.02 -12.32 6.42
C LEU A 5 1.24 -12.90 5.01
N ASN A 6 0.67 -14.07 4.76
CA ASN A 6 0.82 -14.76 3.49
C ASN A 6 -0.40 -14.47 2.62
N THR A 7 -0.28 -13.54 1.70
CA THR A 7 -1.30 -13.31 0.67
C THR A 7 -1.04 -14.21 -0.54
N LEU A 8 -2.06 -14.94 -0.96
CA LEU A 8 -2.02 -15.74 -2.18
C LEU A 8 -2.37 -14.85 -3.38
N TYR A 9 -1.39 -14.62 -4.26
CA TYR A 9 -1.58 -13.90 -5.52
C TYR A 9 -1.74 -14.91 -6.67
N VAL A 10 -2.85 -14.82 -7.41
CA VAL A 10 -3.14 -15.71 -8.55
C VAL A 10 -3.28 -14.88 -9.81
N GLN A 11 -2.31 -15.01 -10.73
CA GLN A 11 -2.23 -14.25 -11.98
C GLN A 11 -2.52 -15.08 -13.23
N THR A 12 -2.38 -16.42 -13.14
CA THR A 12 -2.61 -17.32 -14.28
C THR A 12 -4.08 -17.29 -14.69
N GLN A 13 -4.34 -16.89 -15.92
CA GLN A 13 -5.70 -16.81 -16.44
C GLN A 13 -6.31 -18.20 -16.59
N GLY A 14 -7.63 -18.31 -16.39
CA GLY A 14 -8.34 -19.58 -16.43
C GLY A 14 -8.13 -20.46 -15.17
N THR A 15 -7.46 -19.95 -14.14
CA THR A 15 -7.30 -20.67 -12.87
C THR A 15 -8.64 -20.79 -12.16
N TYR A 16 -8.88 -21.97 -11.56
CA TYR A 16 -9.99 -22.24 -10.67
C TYR A 16 -9.49 -22.56 -9.27
N LEU A 17 -9.95 -21.79 -8.28
CA LEU A 17 -9.65 -22.00 -6.87
C LEU A 17 -10.86 -22.59 -6.16
N HIS A 18 -10.68 -23.69 -5.47
CA HIS A 18 -11.75 -24.27 -4.69
C HIS A 18 -11.27 -24.82 -3.35
N LEU A 19 -12.20 -24.98 -2.42
CA LEU A 19 -11.94 -25.55 -1.11
C LEU A 19 -11.85 -27.08 -1.23
N ASP A 20 -10.76 -27.64 -0.74
CA ASP A 20 -10.55 -29.07 -0.59
C ASP A 20 -10.14 -29.36 0.86
N THR A 21 -11.11 -29.75 1.67
CA THR A 21 -10.97 -29.90 3.13
C THR A 21 -10.51 -28.57 3.78
N ASP A 22 -9.28 -28.47 4.26
CA ASP A 22 -8.67 -27.28 4.84
C ASP A 22 -7.57 -26.70 3.92
N ASN A 23 -7.65 -26.94 2.62
CA ASN A 23 -6.71 -26.45 1.63
C ASN A 23 -7.42 -25.68 0.52
N ILE A 24 -6.72 -24.72 -0.06
CA ILE A 24 -7.06 -24.10 -1.34
C ILE A 24 -6.44 -24.98 -2.43
N ARG A 25 -7.27 -25.63 -3.22
CA ARG A 25 -6.83 -26.35 -4.40
C ARG A 25 -6.82 -25.40 -5.59
N VAL A 26 -5.68 -25.36 -6.27
CA VAL A 26 -5.44 -24.52 -7.46
C VAL A 26 -5.45 -25.43 -8.69
N GLU A 27 -6.36 -25.16 -9.61
CA GLU A 27 -6.49 -25.89 -10.88
C GLU A 27 -6.32 -24.93 -12.06
N VAL A 28 -5.60 -25.37 -13.09
CA VAL A 28 -5.50 -24.72 -14.38
C VAL A 28 -5.79 -25.77 -15.44
N GLU A 29 -6.72 -25.50 -16.37
CA GLU A 29 -7.13 -26.46 -17.40
C GLU A 29 -7.61 -27.81 -16.84
N ARG A 30 -8.28 -27.77 -15.67
CA ARG A 30 -8.73 -28.96 -14.90
C ARG A 30 -7.60 -29.82 -14.31
N GLU A 31 -6.36 -29.41 -14.42
CA GLU A 31 -5.23 -30.05 -13.78
C GLU A 31 -4.89 -29.38 -12.45
N ARG A 32 -4.67 -30.17 -11.43
CA ARG A 32 -4.20 -29.68 -10.13
C ARG A 32 -2.76 -29.16 -10.25
N ARG A 33 -2.56 -27.88 -9.99
CA ARG A 33 -1.24 -27.26 -10.00
C ARG A 33 -0.66 -27.10 -8.60
N ALA A 34 -1.53 -26.88 -7.59
CA ALA A 34 -1.08 -26.70 -6.19
C ALA A 34 -2.17 -27.06 -5.18
N MET A 35 -1.73 -27.33 -3.95
CA MET A 35 -2.55 -27.44 -2.74
C MET A 35 -1.92 -26.53 -1.69
N ILE A 36 -2.66 -25.55 -1.20
CA ILE A 36 -2.17 -24.53 -0.27
C ILE A 36 -3.00 -24.62 1.01
N PRO A 37 -2.36 -24.95 2.16
CA PRO A 37 -3.07 -25.01 3.43
C PRO A 37 -3.69 -23.65 3.78
N LEU A 38 -4.99 -23.66 4.10
CA LEU A 38 -5.76 -22.44 4.35
C LEU A 38 -5.23 -21.63 5.54
N HIS A 39 -4.65 -22.31 6.54
CA HIS A 39 -4.07 -21.64 7.72
C HIS A 39 -2.78 -20.86 7.43
N HIS A 40 -2.16 -21.07 6.26
CA HIS A 40 -1.01 -20.26 5.81
C HIS A 40 -1.44 -19.02 5.01
N VAL A 41 -2.72 -18.89 4.65
CA VAL A 41 -3.23 -17.81 3.82
C VAL A 41 -4.00 -16.83 4.68
N GLU A 42 -3.64 -15.57 4.63
CA GLU A 42 -4.32 -14.45 5.31
C GLU A 42 -5.20 -13.63 4.36
N GLY A 43 -5.01 -13.79 3.05
CA GLY A 43 -5.83 -13.15 2.03
C GLY A 43 -5.56 -13.72 0.65
N VAL A 44 -6.49 -13.50 -0.27
CA VAL A 44 -6.37 -13.94 -1.67
C VAL A 44 -6.56 -12.75 -2.60
N VAL A 45 -5.64 -12.56 -3.54
CA VAL A 45 -5.73 -11.54 -4.59
C VAL A 45 -5.69 -12.23 -5.95
N VAL A 46 -6.71 -12.03 -6.73
CA VAL A 46 -6.85 -12.66 -8.05
C VAL A 46 -6.89 -11.61 -9.15
N PHE A 47 -6.27 -11.94 -10.29
CA PHE A 47 -6.09 -11.05 -11.43
C PHE A 47 -6.82 -11.57 -12.67
N GLY A 48 -7.69 -10.76 -13.24
CA GLY A 48 -8.39 -11.07 -14.48
C GLY A 48 -9.36 -12.24 -14.36
N ASN A 49 -9.24 -13.20 -15.25
CA ASN A 49 -10.15 -14.36 -15.34
C ASN A 49 -9.71 -15.51 -14.41
N VAL A 50 -9.95 -15.35 -13.11
CA VAL A 50 -9.74 -16.38 -12.08
C VAL A 50 -11.06 -16.66 -11.39
N LEU A 51 -11.46 -17.94 -11.35
CA LEU A 51 -12.70 -18.38 -10.73
C LEU A 51 -12.44 -18.85 -9.29
N LEU A 52 -13.34 -18.52 -8.38
CA LEU A 52 -13.37 -19.06 -7.03
C LEU A 52 -14.69 -19.79 -6.78
N SER A 53 -14.60 -20.94 -6.12
CA SER A 53 -15.83 -21.62 -5.70
C SER A 53 -16.56 -20.85 -4.59
N PRO A 54 -17.89 -20.86 -4.56
CA PRO A 54 -18.66 -20.23 -3.47
C PRO A 54 -18.27 -20.77 -2.09
N PHE A 55 -17.96 -22.04 -1.98
CA PHE A 55 -17.54 -22.66 -0.72
C PHE A 55 -16.22 -22.09 -0.21
N LEU A 56 -15.24 -21.84 -1.11
CA LEU A 56 -13.98 -21.21 -0.75
C LEU A 56 -14.21 -19.76 -0.31
N ILE A 57 -15.01 -18.99 -1.04
CA ILE A 57 -15.35 -17.60 -0.68
C ILE A 57 -16.00 -17.57 0.70
N HIS A 58 -16.98 -18.43 0.96
CA HIS A 58 -17.66 -18.51 2.25
C HIS A 58 -16.71 -18.89 3.40
N ARG A 59 -15.77 -19.82 3.15
CA ARG A 59 -14.79 -20.22 4.17
C ARG A 59 -13.83 -19.10 4.47
N LEU A 60 -13.26 -18.42 3.47
CA LEU A 60 -12.39 -17.26 3.62
C LEU A 60 -13.11 -16.12 4.36
N ALA A 61 -14.35 -15.83 4.00
CA ALA A 61 -15.15 -14.81 4.65
C ALA A 61 -15.40 -15.10 6.15
N ARG A 62 -15.71 -16.34 6.51
CA ARG A 62 -15.88 -16.77 7.92
C ARG A 62 -14.61 -16.61 8.75
N GLU A 63 -13.45 -16.78 8.13
CA GLU A 63 -12.15 -16.64 8.77
C GLU A 63 -11.59 -15.19 8.67
N HIS A 64 -12.41 -14.23 8.22
CA HIS A 64 -12.04 -12.83 8.00
C HIS A 64 -10.83 -12.64 7.06
N LYS A 65 -10.62 -13.57 6.14
CA LYS A 65 -9.58 -13.52 5.11
C LYS A 65 -10.14 -12.84 3.88
N PRO A 66 -9.65 -11.64 3.49
CA PRO A 66 -10.19 -10.91 2.36
C PRO A 66 -9.87 -11.61 1.04
N VAL A 67 -10.82 -11.54 0.11
CA VAL A 67 -10.61 -11.85 -1.30
C VAL A 67 -10.74 -10.57 -2.09
N THR A 68 -9.73 -10.26 -2.90
CA THR A 68 -9.70 -9.07 -3.76
C THR A 68 -9.61 -9.48 -5.21
N TRP A 69 -10.49 -8.93 -6.04
CA TRP A 69 -10.46 -9.09 -7.50
C TRP A 69 -9.88 -7.85 -8.14
N LEU A 70 -8.87 -8.06 -8.96
CA LEU A 70 -8.24 -7.02 -9.78
C LEU A 70 -8.43 -7.38 -11.26
N THR A 71 -8.42 -6.38 -12.15
CA THR A 71 -8.25 -6.66 -13.56
C THR A 71 -6.90 -7.33 -13.81
N GLU A 72 -6.68 -7.90 -14.98
CA GLU A 72 -5.39 -8.48 -15.38
C GLU A 72 -4.24 -7.47 -15.22
N HIS A 73 -4.53 -6.17 -15.41
CA HIS A 73 -3.58 -5.07 -15.25
C HIS A 73 -3.56 -4.43 -13.83
N GLY A 74 -4.14 -5.10 -12.84
CA GLY A 74 -4.06 -4.69 -11.44
C GLY A 74 -5.03 -3.58 -11.01
N ARG A 75 -6.03 -3.19 -11.84
CA ARG A 75 -7.06 -2.25 -11.43
C ARG A 75 -8.06 -2.96 -10.51
N PHE A 76 -8.38 -2.35 -9.38
CA PHE A 76 -9.37 -2.87 -8.44
C PHE A 76 -10.74 -3.05 -9.10
N MET A 77 -11.38 -4.19 -8.87
CA MET A 77 -12.73 -4.52 -9.34
C MET A 77 -13.70 -4.70 -8.17
N ALA A 78 -13.35 -5.61 -7.25
CA ALA A 78 -14.20 -5.97 -6.11
C ALA A 78 -13.37 -6.54 -4.97
N ARG A 79 -13.95 -6.60 -3.78
CA ARG A 79 -13.44 -7.40 -2.66
C ARG A 79 -14.60 -7.99 -1.87
N THR A 80 -14.34 -9.09 -1.14
CA THR A 80 -15.30 -9.56 -0.16
C THR A 80 -15.34 -8.59 1.01
N GLU A 81 -16.54 -8.28 1.45
CA GLU A 81 -16.79 -7.64 2.74
C GLU A 81 -17.53 -8.64 3.64
N THR A 82 -16.98 -8.85 4.82
CA THR A 82 -17.66 -9.63 5.86
C THR A 82 -18.57 -8.73 6.65
N PRO A 83 -19.59 -9.30 7.36
CA PRO A 83 -20.37 -8.50 8.30
C PRO A 83 -19.42 -7.72 9.22
N MET A 84 -19.70 -6.45 9.39
CA MET A 84 -18.89 -5.59 10.25
C MET A 84 -18.94 -6.13 11.68
N SER A 85 -17.94 -6.91 12.05
CA SER A 85 -17.70 -7.37 13.40
C SER A 85 -16.75 -6.36 14.04
N GLY A 86 -17.18 -5.36 14.65
CA GLY A 86 -16.28 -4.41 15.26
C GLY A 86 -16.95 -3.71 16.43
N ASN A 87 -16.15 -3.18 17.30
CA ASN A 87 -16.63 -2.40 18.43
C ASN A 87 -17.29 -1.10 17.90
N VAL A 88 -18.62 -1.03 17.98
CA VAL A 88 -19.39 0.16 17.59
C VAL A 88 -18.92 1.41 18.36
N LEU A 89 -18.45 1.24 19.59
CA LEU A 89 -17.91 2.34 20.41
C LEU A 89 -16.62 2.90 19.82
N LEU A 90 -15.75 2.03 19.25
CA LEU A 90 -14.54 2.47 18.54
C LEU A 90 -14.89 3.31 17.32
N ARG A 91 -15.89 2.90 16.54
CA ARG A 91 -16.35 3.65 15.38
C ARG A 91 -16.97 4.99 15.79
N ALA A 92 -17.81 5.01 16.84
CA ALA A 92 -18.35 6.24 17.39
C ALA A 92 -17.22 7.18 17.85
N ALA A 93 -16.21 6.66 18.54
CA ALA A 93 -15.04 7.43 18.94
C ALA A 93 -14.22 7.96 17.75
N GLN A 94 -14.07 7.18 16.67
CA GLN A 94 -13.43 7.63 15.42
C GLN A 94 -14.18 8.82 14.82
N HIS A 95 -15.50 8.73 14.68
CA HIS A 95 -16.33 9.83 14.15
C HIS A 95 -16.26 11.06 15.04
N ALA A 96 -16.34 10.90 16.36
CA ALA A 96 -16.20 11.99 17.31
C ALA A 96 -14.81 12.67 17.20
N CYS A 97 -13.75 11.88 17.05
CA CYS A 97 -12.39 12.37 16.82
C CYS A 97 -12.28 13.17 15.51
N ALA A 98 -12.91 12.69 14.43
CA ALA A 98 -12.89 13.37 13.14
C ALA A 98 -13.70 14.67 13.10
N CYS A 99 -14.67 14.83 14.02
CA CYS A 99 -15.41 16.08 14.21
C CYS A 99 -14.69 17.10 15.11
N ASP A 100 -13.63 16.68 15.82
CA ASP A 100 -12.82 17.55 16.68
C ASP A 100 -11.56 18.01 15.93
N ALA A 101 -11.46 19.29 15.66
CA ALA A 101 -10.35 19.86 14.88
C ALA A 101 -8.99 19.64 15.56
N GLY A 102 -8.91 19.73 16.89
CA GLY A 102 -7.67 19.51 17.64
C GLY A 102 -7.19 18.06 17.57
N ARG A 103 -8.08 17.11 17.77
CA ARG A 103 -7.78 15.68 17.65
C ARG A 103 -7.44 15.28 16.22
N THR A 104 -8.20 15.79 15.24
CA THR A 104 -7.91 15.58 13.81
C THR A 104 -6.52 16.07 13.46
N LEU A 105 -6.15 17.29 13.90
CA LEU A 105 -4.80 17.83 13.69
C LEU A 105 -3.71 16.97 14.34
N GLN A 106 -3.95 16.49 15.55
CA GLN A 106 -3.00 15.61 16.24
C GLN A 106 -2.76 14.32 15.47
N VAL A 107 -3.83 13.63 15.01
CA VAL A 107 -3.70 12.40 14.22
C VAL A 107 -3.03 12.69 12.87
N ALA A 108 -3.41 13.77 12.18
CA ALA A 108 -2.80 14.17 10.92
C ALA A 108 -1.29 14.41 11.05
N ARG A 109 -0.85 15.03 12.15
CA ARG A 109 0.60 15.22 12.43
C ARG A 109 1.32 13.89 12.60
N PHE A 110 0.72 12.90 13.30
CA PHE A 110 1.33 11.58 13.49
C PHE A 110 1.44 10.82 12.16
N VAL A 111 0.39 10.82 11.34
CA VAL A 111 0.40 10.20 10.01
C VAL A 111 1.48 10.83 9.12
N ALA A 112 1.56 12.16 9.07
CA ALA A 112 2.60 12.86 8.32
C ALA A 112 4.00 12.55 8.86
N ALA A 113 4.20 12.57 10.17
CA ALA A 113 5.48 12.26 10.80
C ALA A 113 5.96 10.84 10.47
N GLY A 114 5.07 9.84 10.57
CA GLY A 114 5.37 8.45 10.21
C GLY A 114 5.79 8.30 8.76
N LYS A 115 5.06 8.95 7.83
CA LYS A 115 5.42 9.00 6.40
C LYS A 115 6.81 9.59 6.18
N LEU A 116 7.04 10.81 6.68
CA LEU A 116 8.28 11.53 6.47
C LEU A 116 9.48 10.79 7.08
N GLN A 117 9.30 10.20 8.27
CA GLN A 117 10.34 9.39 8.90
C GLN A 117 10.69 8.16 8.08
N ASN A 118 9.70 7.49 7.50
CA ASN A 118 9.93 6.33 6.65
C ASN A 118 10.54 6.71 5.29
N GLN A 119 10.15 7.84 4.69
CA GLN A 119 10.82 8.40 3.51
C GLN A 119 12.30 8.68 3.78
N LYS A 120 12.61 9.40 4.86
CA LYS A 120 14.00 9.65 5.30
C LYS A 120 14.78 8.35 5.46
N THR A 121 14.20 7.35 6.15
CA THR A 121 14.86 6.06 6.39
C THR A 121 15.13 5.33 5.08
N THR A 122 14.20 5.37 4.14
CA THR A 122 14.34 4.76 2.80
C THR A 122 15.46 5.44 2.00
N LEU A 123 15.52 6.79 2.00
CA LEU A 123 16.59 7.55 1.34
C LEU A 123 17.96 7.22 1.94
N LEU A 124 18.09 7.23 3.28
CA LEU A 124 19.36 6.93 3.95
C LEU A 124 19.83 5.49 3.70
N ARG A 125 18.91 4.54 3.58
CA ARG A 125 19.23 3.16 3.19
C ARG A 125 19.73 3.11 1.75
N SER A 126 19.01 3.72 0.82
CA SER A 126 19.41 3.76 -0.60
C SER A 126 20.77 4.46 -0.78
N ALA A 127 21.05 5.51 0.00
CA ALA A 127 22.34 6.20 -0.03
C ALA A 127 23.55 5.34 0.42
N ARG A 128 23.34 4.23 1.13
CA ARG A 128 24.44 3.28 1.48
C ARG A 128 24.86 2.40 0.31
N GLU A 129 23.96 2.24 -0.64
CA GLU A 129 24.07 1.28 -1.73
C GLU A 129 24.22 1.98 -3.09
N ALA A 130 24.04 3.31 -3.14
CA ALA A 130 24.21 4.13 -4.33
C ALA A 130 25.68 4.43 -4.64
N LEU A 131 25.99 4.73 -5.89
CA LEU A 131 27.33 4.99 -6.41
C LEU A 131 27.49 6.45 -6.89
N GLY A 132 28.75 6.88 -7.09
CA GLY A 132 29.06 8.23 -7.56
C GLY A 132 28.62 9.31 -6.59
N ASP A 133 27.98 10.38 -7.09
CA ASP A 133 27.50 11.51 -6.31
C ASP A 133 26.09 11.28 -5.71
N ASP A 134 25.38 10.25 -6.11
CA ASP A 134 24.01 9.94 -5.67
C ASP A 134 23.86 9.83 -4.14
N PRO A 135 24.83 9.19 -3.40
CA PRO A 135 24.76 9.14 -1.94
C PRO A 135 24.68 10.52 -1.27
N ALA A 136 25.39 11.52 -1.80
CA ALA A 136 25.39 12.87 -1.25
C ALA A 136 24.02 13.53 -1.44
N LEU A 137 23.42 13.42 -2.63
CA LEU A 137 22.09 13.96 -2.95
C LEU A 137 21.00 13.31 -2.12
N LEU A 138 21.01 11.97 -1.99
CA LEU A 138 20.05 11.23 -1.17
C LEU A 138 20.14 11.59 0.31
N ARG A 139 21.36 11.79 0.85
CA ARG A 139 21.55 12.26 2.23
C ARG A 139 21.11 13.71 2.42
N GLN A 140 21.31 14.58 1.41
CA GLN A 140 20.80 15.94 1.47
C GLN A 140 19.28 15.96 1.53
N ALA A 141 18.59 15.25 0.65
CA ALA A 141 17.14 15.13 0.68
C ALA A 141 16.62 14.57 2.02
N ALA A 142 17.33 13.61 2.62
CA ALA A 142 16.99 13.10 3.94
C ALA A 142 17.13 14.14 5.06
N ARG A 143 18.11 15.09 4.97
CA ARG A 143 18.24 16.23 5.89
C ARG A 143 17.09 17.22 5.70
N ASP A 144 16.73 17.51 4.45
CA ASP A 144 15.64 18.44 4.13
C ASP A 144 14.29 17.90 4.64
N ILE A 145 14.03 16.59 4.46
CA ILE A 145 12.85 15.94 5.05
C ILE A 145 12.92 15.99 6.59
N THR A 146 14.09 15.84 7.20
CA THR A 146 14.23 15.96 8.66
C THR A 146 13.84 17.36 9.15
N ALA A 147 14.19 18.42 8.41
CA ALA A 147 13.76 19.79 8.72
C ALA A 147 12.22 19.91 8.64
N GLN A 148 11.59 19.31 7.64
CA GLN A 148 10.12 19.29 7.54
C GLN A 148 9.45 18.54 8.70
N ILE A 149 10.03 17.43 9.17
CA ILE A 149 9.53 16.73 10.39
C ILE A 149 9.55 17.70 11.58
N GLY A 150 10.59 18.51 11.73
CA GLY A 150 10.70 19.51 12.79
C GLY A 150 9.63 20.62 12.74
N CYS A 151 9.01 20.85 11.58
CA CYS A 151 7.92 21.82 11.42
C CYS A 151 6.54 21.26 11.81
N LEU A 152 6.34 19.95 11.87
CA LEU A 152 5.04 19.36 12.16
C LEU A 152 4.46 19.74 13.54
N PRO A 153 5.24 19.81 14.63
CA PRO A 153 4.71 20.17 15.94
C PRO A 153 4.11 21.58 16.02
N VAL A 154 4.59 22.52 15.20
CA VAL A 154 4.14 23.92 15.21
C VAL A 154 3.02 24.21 14.20
N ALA A 155 2.68 23.25 13.30
CA ALA A 155 1.56 23.41 12.38
C ALA A 155 0.25 23.53 13.16
N CYS A 156 -0.55 24.55 12.92
CA CYS A 156 -1.78 24.85 13.66
C CYS A 156 -3.04 24.29 12.97
N THR A 157 -2.94 23.87 11.71
CA THR A 157 -4.05 23.35 10.91
C THR A 157 -3.65 22.09 10.13
N VAL A 158 -4.64 21.27 9.76
CA VAL A 158 -4.40 20.09 8.90
C VAL A 158 -3.86 20.52 7.53
N ASP A 159 -4.25 21.68 7.02
CA ASP A 159 -3.77 22.18 5.73
C ASP A 159 -2.29 22.57 5.80
N GLU A 160 -1.83 23.14 6.92
CA GLU A 160 -0.38 23.36 7.15
C GLU A 160 0.37 22.02 7.20
N VAL A 161 -0.16 21.00 7.88
CA VAL A 161 0.43 19.64 7.89
C VAL A 161 0.53 19.09 6.46
N ARG A 162 -0.52 19.26 5.63
CA ARG A 162 -0.50 18.87 4.21
C ARG A 162 0.53 19.66 3.41
N GLY A 163 0.71 20.94 3.70
CA GLY A 163 1.74 21.79 3.07
C GLY A 163 3.16 21.29 3.36
N ILE A 164 3.44 20.96 4.63
CA ILE A 164 4.72 20.38 5.07
C ILE A 164 4.95 19.02 4.40
N GLU A 165 3.92 18.15 4.43
CA GLU A 165 3.95 16.84 3.78
C GLU A 165 4.20 16.95 2.26
N GLY A 166 3.53 17.89 1.59
CA GLY A 166 3.67 18.12 0.16
C GLY A 166 5.07 18.63 -0.22
N THR A 167 5.69 19.48 0.62
CA THR A 167 7.07 19.94 0.44
C THR A 167 8.05 18.77 0.56
N ALA A 168 7.93 17.99 1.61
CA ALA A 168 8.75 16.78 1.80
C ALA A 168 8.56 15.76 0.66
N ALA A 169 7.31 15.58 0.20
CA ALA A 169 7.01 14.68 -0.92
C ALA A 169 7.69 15.14 -2.22
N ARG A 170 7.74 16.44 -2.49
CA ARG A 170 8.47 16.98 -3.65
C ARG A 170 9.95 16.64 -3.57
N THR A 171 10.61 16.96 -2.47
CA THR A 171 12.02 16.61 -2.22
C THR A 171 12.28 15.11 -2.40
N TYR A 172 11.38 14.26 -1.87
CA TYR A 172 11.49 12.81 -1.99
C TYR A 172 11.43 12.34 -3.45
N TRP A 173 10.44 12.83 -4.23
CA TRP A 173 10.24 12.40 -5.62
C TRP A 173 11.30 12.97 -6.57
N GLU A 174 11.90 14.11 -6.29
CA GLU A 174 13.03 14.65 -7.04
C GLU A 174 14.25 13.72 -7.03
N VAL A 175 14.53 13.09 -5.89
CA VAL A 175 15.67 12.17 -5.74
C VAL A 175 15.30 10.70 -5.87
N PHE A 176 14.02 10.36 -6.00
CA PHE A 176 13.58 8.96 -6.14
C PHE A 176 14.26 8.20 -7.29
N PRO A 177 14.48 8.80 -8.48
CA PRO A 177 15.19 8.14 -9.57
C PRO A 177 16.61 7.67 -9.20
N LEU A 178 17.27 8.32 -8.22
CA LEU A 178 18.59 7.94 -7.74
C LEU A 178 18.59 6.63 -6.91
N MET A 179 17.41 6.18 -6.48
CA MET A 179 17.24 4.91 -5.77
C MET A 179 17.13 3.73 -6.74
N LEU A 180 16.89 3.99 -8.04
CA LEU A 180 16.79 2.96 -9.07
C LEU A 180 18.19 2.48 -9.46
N ARG A 181 18.42 1.18 -9.43
CA ARG A 181 19.73 0.56 -9.74
C ARG A 181 19.82 0.01 -11.17
N VAL A 182 18.97 0.51 -12.06
CA VAL A 182 18.94 0.14 -13.47
C VAL A 182 19.52 1.24 -14.34
N SER A 183 19.88 0.89 -15.59
CA SER A 183 20.29 1.89 -16.57
C SER A 183 19.25 3.01 -16.66
N ARG A 184 19.67 4.23 -16.35
CA ARG A 184 18.81 5.42 -16.43
C ARG A 184 18.40 5.75 -17.86
N ALA A 185 19.08 5.18 -18.86
CA ALA A 185 18.73 5.31 -20.27
C ALA A 185 17.44 4.54 -20.60
N ASP A 186 17.23 3.38 -19.96
CA ASP A 186 16.15 2.47 -20.27
C ASP A 186 14.92 2.69 -19.37
N PHE A 187 15.13 3.18 -18.13
CA PHE A 187 14.10 3.31 -17.11
C PHE A 187 14.17 4.67 -16.42
N TRP A 188 13.56 5.68 -17.02
CA TRP A 188 13.57 7.04 -16.49
C TRP A 188 12.23 7.39 -15.86
N LEU A 189 12.26 7.74 -14.56
CA LEU A 189 11.15 8.39 -13.87
C LEU A 189 11.36 9.92 -13.93
N ARG A 190 10.64 10.62 -14.81
CA ARG A 190 10.71 12.09 -14.88
C ARG A 190 9.94 12.76 -13.76
N GLU A 191 8.74 12.26 -13.49
CA GLU A 191 7.83 12.79 -12.47
C GLU A 191 6.88 11.69 -11.99
N ARG A 192 6.34 11.86 -10.79
CA ARG A 192 5.32 10.95 -10.26
C ARG A 192 3.97 11.22 -10.92
N THR A 193 3.52 10.31 -11.80
CA THR A 193 2.22 10.37 -12.47
C THR A 193 1.30 9.24 -11.99
N ARG A 194 0.03 9.60 -11.72
CA ARG A 194 -0.94 8.63 -11.18
C ARG A 194 -1.93 8.13 -12.22
N ARG A 195 -2.56 9.02 -12.96
CA ARG A 195 -3.61 8.70 -13.95
C ARG A 195 -3.51 9.66 -15.14
N PRO A 196 -3.10 9.17 -16.32
CA PRO A 196 -2.52 7.84 -16.55
C PRO A 196 -1.09 7.74 -16.01
N ALA A 197 -0.61 6.50 -15.77
CA ALA A 197 0.81 6.24 -15.58
C ALA A 197 1.52 6.46 -16.93
N ARG A 198 2.59 7.29 -16.93
CA ARG A 198 3.31 7.64 -18.17
C ARG A 198 4.53 6.79 -18.45
N ASP A 199 4.94 5.98 -17.47
CA ASP A 199 6.07 5.07 -17.54
C ASP A 199 5.84 3.82 -16.69
N ALA A 200 6.68 2.80 -16.88
CA ALA A 200 6.55 1.51 -16.23
C ALA A 200 6.74 1.58 -14.70
N ILE A 201 7.59 2.50 -14.20
CA ILE A 201 7.82 2.71 -12.77
C ILE A 201 6.56 3.28 -12.13
N ASN A 202 5.95 4.30 -12.75
CA ASN A 202 4.67 4.84 -12.30
C ASN A 202 3.55 3.81 -12.34
N ALA A 203 3.52 2.94 -13.36
CA ALA A 203 2.54 1.85 -13.45
C ALA A 203 2.71 0.86 -12.29
N LEU A 204 3.96 0.43 -12.00
CA LEU A 204 4.25 -0.48 -10.92
C LEU A 204 3.96 0.15 -9.54
N LEU A 205 4.34 1.42 -9.32
CA LEU A 205 4.00 2.15 -8.11
C LEU A 205 2.47 2.24 -7.91
N ASN A 206 1.72 2.57 -8.96
CA ASN A 206 0.27 2.65 -8.89
C ASN A 206 -0.36 1.29 -8.56
N PHE A 207 0.19 0.22 -9.13
CA PHE A 207 -0.24 -1.15 -8.88
C PHE A 207 -0.02 -1.54 -7.41
N VAL A 208 1.21 -1.39 -6.90
CA VAL A 208 1.53 -1.74 -5.50
C VAL A 208 0.76 -0.85 -4.52
N TYR A 209 0.56 0.44 -4.83
CA TYR A 209 -0.26 1.33 -4.00
C TYR A 209 -1.73 0.92 -3.97
N THR A 210 -2.26 0.38 -5.06
CA THR A 210 -3.64 -0.13 -5.07
C THR A 210 -3.79 -1.33 -4.14
N ILE A 211 -2.83 -2.25 -4.16
CA ILE A 211 -2.83 -3.40 -3.24
C ILE A 211 -2.73 -2.91 -1.79
N LEU A 212 -1.75 -2.06 -1.49
CA LEU A 212 -1.54 -1.55 -0.13
C LEU A 212 -2.75 -0.77 0.40
N ALA A 213 -3.42 0.04 -0.44
CA ALA A 213 -4.63 0.76 -0.05
C ALA A 213 -5.79 -0.19 0.30
N ASN A 214 -5.94 -1.30 -0.45
CA ASN A 214 -6.93 -2.33 -0.15
C ASN A 214 -6.61 -3.08 1.15
N ASP A 215 -5.34 -3.38 1.40
CA ASP A 215 -4.89 -4.01 2.65
C ASP A 215 -5.17 -3.10 3.85
N CYS A 216 -4.84 -1.80 3.73
CA CYS A 216 -5.14 -0.81 4.77
C CYS A 216 -6.65 -0.66 5.03
N ALA A 217 -7.47 -0.67 3.97
CA ALA A 217 -8.91 -0.61 4.12
C ALA A 217 -9.47 -1.86 4.81
N SER A 218 -8.98 -3.04 4.43
CA SER A 218 -9.37 -4.32 5.05
C SER A 218 -8.95 -4.38 6.51
N ALA A 219 -7.73 -3.93 6.83
CA ALA A 219 -7.23 -3.86 8.20
C ALA A 219 -8.07 -2.91 9.08
N ALA A 220 -8.44 -1.72 8.56
CA ALA A 220 -9.32 -0.79 9.28
C ALA A 220 -10.68 -1.43 9.58
N GLN A 221 -11.28 -2.10 8.59
CA GLN A 221 -12.57 -2.77 8.75
C GLN A 221 -12.51 -3.94 9.74
N SER A 222 -11.43 -4.73 9.75
CA SER A 222 -11.28 -5.89 10.63
C SER A 222 -11.30 -5.52 12.12
N VAL A 223 -10.85 -4.33 12.47
CA VAL A 223 -10.89 -3.79 13.85
C VAL A 223 -12.14 -2.94 14.12
N GLY A 224 -13.03 -2.77 13.13
CA GLY A 224 -14.28 -2.02 13.27
C GLY A 224 -14.19 -0.52 13.00
N LEU A 225 -13.08 -0.03 12.43
CA LEU A 225 -12.96 1.35 11.96
C LEU A 225 -13.61 1.52 10.59
N ASP A 226 -14.10 2.72 10.33
CA ASP A 226 -14.61 3.12 9.02
C ASP A 226 -13.43 3.57 8.13
N PRO A 227 -13.12 2.86 7.02
CA PRO A 227 -12.00 3.21 6.15
C PRO A 227 -12.18 4.55 5.42
N GLN A 228 -13.40 5.12 5.38
CA GLN A 228 -13.67 6.40 4.73
C GLN A 228 -13.39 7.59 5.64
N VAL A 229 -13.40 7.41 6.97
CA VAL A 229 -13.20 8.48 7.96
C VAL A 229 -11.74 8.63 8.32
N GLY A 230 -11.03 9.42 7.53
CA GLY A 230 -9.62 9.79 7.73
C GLY A 230 -9.44 11.14 8.41
N PHE A 231 -8.18 11.52 8.64
CA PHE A 231 -7.79 12.70 9.40
C PHE A 231 -6.86 13.63 8.58
N LEU A 232 -5.85 13.09 7.91
CA LEU A 232 -4.96 13.83 7.04
C LEU A 232 -5.61 14.06 5.68
N HIS A 233 -6.18 13.02 5.07
CA HIS A 233 -6.91 13.14 3.82
C HIS A 233 -8.33 13.67 4.06
N ALA A 234 -8.72 14.68 3.28
CA ALA A 234 -10.06 15.26 3.35
C ALA A 234 -11.14 14.19 3.05
N LEU A 235 -12.23 14.23 3.81
CA LEU A 235 -13.40 13.40 3.57
C LEU A 235 -14.02 13.77 2.22
N ARG A 236 -14.24 12.77 1.38
CA ARG A 236 -14.90 12.92 0.06
C ARG A 236 -15.71 11.66 -0.23
N PRO A 237 -16.90 11.77 -0.83
CA PRO A 237 -17.68 10.61 -1.24
C PRO A 237 -16.84 9.62 -2.06
N GLY A 238 -16.94 8.33 -1.76
CA GLY A 238 -16.22 7.26 -2.44
C GLY A 238 -14.71 7.18 -2.17
N ARG A 239 -14.18 7.98 -1.22
CA ARG A 239 -12.76 7.98 -0.88
C ARG A 239 -12.53 7.30 0.46
N ALA A 240 -11.69 6.28 0.47
CA ALA A 240 -11.26 5.59 1.68
C ALA A 240 -10.15 6.39 2.40
N SER A 241 -10.51 7.54 3.00
CA SER A 241 -9.54 8.52 3.53
C SER A 241 -8.68 7.95 4.65
N LEU A 242 -9.23 7.13 5.57
CA LEU A 242 -8.43 6.46 6.61
C LEU A 242 -7.47 5.44 6.01
N ALA A 243 -7.92 4.66 5.03
CA ALA A 243 -7.03 3.70 4.38
C ALA A 243 -5.84 4.41 3.68
N LEU A 244 -6.08 5.58 3.09
CA LEU A 244 -5.02 6.41 2.53
C LEU A 244 -4.10 6.98 3.61
N ASP A 245 -4.63 7.41 4.76
CA ASP A 245 -3.84 7.89 5.89
C ASP A 245 -2.90 6.78 6.41
N LEU A 246 -3.43 5.58 6.64
CA LEU A 246 -2.64 4.41 7.06
C LEU A 246 -1.57 4.04 6.02
N MET A 247 -1.92 4.10 4.74
CA MET A 247 -0.99 3.80 3.66
C MET A 247 0.18 4.78 3.60
N GLU A 248 -0.02 6.07 3.99
CA GLU A 248 1.04 7.09 3.92
C GLU A 248 2.28 6.70 4.72
N GLU A 249 2.09 6.14 5.91
CA GLU A 249 3.21 5.67 6.72
C GLU A 249 3.89 4.43 6.11
N LEU A 250 3.11 3.51 5.57
CA LEU A 250 3.60 2.21 5.13
C LEU A 250 4.30 2.24 3.77
N ARG A 251 3.82 3.06 2.84
CA ARG A 251 4.28 3.02 1.45
C ARG A 251 5.78 3.28 1.25
N PRO A 252 6.47 4.20 1.97
CA PRO A 252 7.90 4.39 1.75
C PRO A 252 8.72 3.15 2.15
N ALA A 253 8.30 2.47 3.23
CA ALA A 253 8.99 1.30 3.75
C ALA A 253 8.70 0.01 2.95
N THR A 254 7.57 -0.05 2.24
CA THR A 254 7.08 -1.22 1.49
C THR A 254 7.14 -0.96 -0.02
N ALA A 255 6.15 -0.27 -0.57
CA ALA A 255 5.94 -0.08 -2.00
C ALA A 255 7.09 0.70 -2.68
N ASP A 256 7.46 1.85 -2.13
CA ASP A 256 8.51 2.70 -2.71
C ASP A 256 9.89 2.03 -2.66
N ARG A 257 10.08 1.11 -1.73
CA ARG A 257 11.29 0.29 -1.64
C ARG A 257 11.25 -0.94 -2.53
N ALA A 258 10.07 -1.59 -2.64
CA ALA A 258 9.92 -2.79 -3.45
C ALA A 258 10.16 -2.50 -4.93
N VAL A 259 9.72 -1.34 -5.43
CA VAL A 259 9.83 -0.97 -6.84
C VAL A 259 11.29 -0.89 -7.31
N PRO A 260 12.22 -0.13 -6.68
CA PRO A 260 13.62 -0.14 -7.06
C PRO A 260 14.28 -1.53 -7.00
N VAL A 261 13.94 -2.33 -5.97
CA VAL A 261 14.49 -3.69 -5.80
C VAL A 261 13.98 -4.64 -6.89
N SER A 262 12.67 -4.60 -7.21
CA SER A 262 12.09 -5.45 -8.25
C SER A 262 12.71 -5.19 -9.62
N TYR A 263 13.00 -3.93 -9.95
CA TYR A 263 13.64 -3.58 -11.21
C TYR A 263 15.10 -4.06 -11.31
N THR A 264 15.82 -4.16 -10.20
CA THR A 264 17.20 -4.74 -10.21
C THR A 264 17.21 -6.24 -10.47
N HIS A 265 16.12 -6.94 -10.17
CA HIS A 265 16.01 -8.39 -10.38
C HIS A 265 15.23 -8.80 -11.64
N LEU A 266 14.49 -7.85 -12.25
CA LEU A 266 13.71 -8.04 -13.47
C LEU A 266 14.51 -7.66 -14.74
N THR A 267 15.84 -7.70 -14.73
CA THR A 267 16.59 -7.83 -16.00
C THR A 267 16.18 -9.17 -16.59
N LEU A 268 15.19 -9.10 -17.49
CA LEU A 268 14.75 -10.23 -18.29
C LEU A 268 16.00 -10.83 -18.96
N PRO A 269 16.20 -12.16 -18.90
CA PRO A 269 17.15 -12.79 -19.78
C PRO A 269 16.70 -12.49 -21.21
N THR A 270 17.56 -11.81 -21.95
CA THR A 270 17.45 -11.64 -23.41
C THR A 270 17.45 -13.00 -24.09
#